data_d04a5c42780d53719982048ad455b343
#
_entry.id   d04a5c42780d53719982048ad455b343
#
_cell.length_a   1.000
_cell.length_b   1.000
_cell.length_c   1.000
_cell.angle_alpha   90.00
_cell.angle_beta   90.00
_cell.angle_gamma   90.00
#
_symmetry.space_group_name_H-M   'P 1'
#
loop_
_entity.id
_entity.type
_entity.pdbx_description
1 polymer ?
#
loop_
_entity_poly.entity_id
_entity_poly.type
_entity_poly.pdbx_seq_one_letter_code
_entity_poly.pdbx_strand_id
1 'polypeptide(L)'
;MKLTIGEHAGFCFGVRRAVLKAFECAEKQLPCVTLGPLIHNPQEVERLRRAGIRSVETLDEVKPGETVMIRSHGVTPDVYRQCEARGIPVIDATCPHVAHIHQLVRQYSEHGDAVVIVGEADHPEVVGIAGWARGRVFILPDAQAAEQAELPQKALVVAQTTIRRDRFDSVLQVLRRRVPDLTERITICAATSQRQQEAEKLSGEADVMVVVGGRNSSNTQKLLETCRLRCERSVLVETPEDVPPDLAEADDRVALTAGASTPLWLLEQVRARIEENAKTR
;
A
#
# COMPACT_ATOMS: atom_id res chain seq x y z
N MET A 1 31.24 0.61 9.34
CA MET A 1 29.80 0.42 9.08
C MET A 1 29.60 -0.75 8.12
N LYS A 2 28.71 -1.68 8.44
CA LYS A 2 28.27 -2.76 7.53
C LYS A 2 26.83 -2.46 7.09
N LEU A 3 26.59 -2.37 5.77
CA LEU A 3 25.27 -2.04 5.23
C LEU A 3 24.65 -3.28 4.56
N THR A 4 23.42 -3.59 4.93
CA THR A 4 22.62 -4.70 4.39
C THR A 4 21.30 -4.17 3.82
N ILE A 5 20.88 -4.66 2.66
CA ILE A 5 19.59 -4.29 2.04
C ILE A 5 18.69 -5.52 2.02
N GLY A 6 17.44 -5.33 2.40
CA GLY A 6 16.44 -6.39 2.34
C GLY A 6 16.18 -6.85 0.91
N GLU A 7 16.04 -8.15 0.71
CA GLU A 7 15.80 -8.78 -0.61
C GLU A 7 14.43 -8.37 -1.18
N HIS A 8 13.45 -8.11 -0.30
CA HIS A 8 12.11 -7.70 -0.69
C HIS A 8 11.93 -6.17 -0.75
N ALA A 9 13.00 -5.37 -0.56
CA ALA A 9 12.94 -3.92 -0.64
C ALA A 9 12.60 -3.45 -2.07
N GLY A 10 11.64 -2.51 -2.17
CA GLY A 10 11.26 -1.93 -3.46
C GLY A 10 9.89 -2.36 -3.98
N PHE A 11 9.61 -2.05 -5.25
CA PHE A 11 8.29 -2.30 -5.85
C PHE A 11 7.80 -3.73 -5.68
N CYS A 12 6.57 -3.89 -5.16
CA CYS A 12 5.87 -5.16 -5.28
C CYS A 12 5.39 -5.39 -6.71
N PHE A 13 4.93 -6.61 -7.00
CA PHE A 13 4.40 -6.98 -8.32
C PHE A 13 3.28 -6.04 -8.79
N GLY A 14 2.29 -5.74 -7.93
CA GLY A 14 1.14 -4.91 -8.29
C GLY A 14 1.54 -3.48 -8.63
N VAL A 15 2.42 -2.87 -7.83
CA VAL A 15 2.96 -1.52 -8.06
C VAL A 15 3.80 -1.48 -9.34
N ARG A 16 4.73 -2.43 -9.51
CA ARG A 16 5.57 -2.51 -10.73
C ARG A 16 4.71 -2.57 -11.98
N ARG A 17 3.67 -3.43 -11.98
CA ARG A 17 2.74 -3.57 -13.10
C ARG A 17 2.02 -2.25 -13.41
N ALA A 18 1.55 -1.52 -12.41
CA ALA A 18 0.85 -0.25 -12.59
C ALA A 18 1.78 0.83 -13.16
N VAL A 19 3.00 0.95 -12.63
CA VAL A 19 4.01 1.92 -13.09
C VAL A 19 4.45 1.61 -14.52
N LEU A 20 4.69 0.34 -14.86
CA LEU A 20 5.04 -0.05 -16.24
C LEU A 20 3.93 0.32 -17.23
N LYS A 21 2.65 0.04 -16.90
CA LYS A 21 1.52 0.44 -17.76
C LYS A 21 1.47 1.95 -17.97
N ALA A 22 1.78 2.75 -16.96
CA ALA A 22 1.78 4.21 -17.08
C ALA A 22 2.92 4.68 -18.01
N PHE A 23 4.12 4.13 -17.87
CA PHE A 23 5.22 4.46 -18.81
C PHE A 23 4.95 3.98 -20.23
N GLU A 24 4.33 2.81 -20.43
CA GLU A 24 3.89 2.35 -21.75
C GLU A 24 2.90 3.34 -22.40
N CYS A 25 1.99 3.94 -21.64
CA CYS A 25 1.11 4.99 -22.14
C CYS A 25 1.91 6.23 -22.58
N ALA A 26 2.89 6.65 -21.76
CA ALA A 26 3.74 7.79 -22.07
C ALA A 26 4.58 7.55 -23.34
N GLU A 27 5.21 6.38 -23.49
CA GLU A 27 5.99 5.98 -24.65
C GLU A 27 5.16 5.96 -25.95
N LYS A 28 3.91 5.50 -25.85
CA LYS A 28 2.94 5.48 -26.96
C LYS A 28 2.28 6.84 -27.21
N GLN A 29 2.64 7.87 -26.44
CA GLN A 29 2.03 9.20 -26.47
C GLN A 29 0.50 9.16 -26.32
N LEU A 30 -0.01 8.17 -25.60
CA LEU A 30 -1.44 8.05 -25.30
C LEU A 30 -1.81 9.11 -24.25
N PRO A 31 -2.76 10.02 -24.52
CA PRO A 31 -3.25 10.94 -23.51
C PRO A 31 -3.87 10.16 -22.35
N CYS A 32 -3.15 10.10 -21.24
CA CYS A 32 -3.54 9.29 -20.09
C CYS A 32 -3.39 10.07 -18.78
N VAL A 33 -4.37 9.93 -17.91
CA VAL A 33 -4.36 10.50 -16.57
C VAL A 33 -4.63 9.41 -15.54
N THR A 34 -4.10 9.54 -14.34
CA THR A 34 -4.42 8.62 -13.25
C THR A 34 -5.48 9.23 -12.33
N LEU A 35 -6.46 8.45 -11.90
CA LEU A 35 -7.45 8.88 -10.93
C LEU A 35 -6.87 8.74 -9.51
N GLY A 36 -6.46 9.85 -8.94
CA GLY A 36 -5.57 9.93 -7.79
C GLY A 36 -4.13 9.50 -8.11
N PRO A 37 -3.18 9.66 -7.17
CA PRO A 37 -1.81 9.20 -7.34
C PRO A 37 -1.76 7.70 -7.65
N LEU A 38 -1.02 7.30 -8.68
CA LEU A 38 -0.94 5.90 -9.13
C LEU A 38 -0.44 4.97 -8.01
N ILE A 39 0.51 5.47 -7.21
CA ILE A 39 1.13 4.82 -6.07
C ILE A 39 1.46 5.84 -4.99
N HIS A 40 1.70 5.38 -3.76
CA HIS A 40 2.09 6.24 -2.63
C HIS A 40 3.61 6.48 -2.58
N ASN A 41 4.16 7.08 -3.64
CA ASN A 41 5.54 7.55 -3.69
C ASN A 41 5.60 8.85 -4.52
N PRO A 42 5.80 10.03 -3.86
CA PRO A 42 5.78 11.32 -4.55
C PRO A 42 6.85 11.44 -5.64
N GLN A 43 8.04 10.87 -5.43
CA GLN A 43 9.16 10.95 -6.36
C GLN A 43 8.85 10.21 -7.67
N GLU A 44 8.23 9.03 -7.59
CA GLU A 44 7.83 8.27 -8.78
C GLU A 44 6.59 8.88 -9.45
N VAL A 45 5.66 9.46 -8.68
CA VAL A 45 4.52 10.21 -9.23
C VAL A 45 5.02 11.44 -10.02
N GLU A 46 6.00 12.16 -9.49
CA GLU A 46 6.62 13.28 -10.21
C GLU A 46 7.37 12.81 -11.47
N ARG A 47 8.02 11.66 -11.43
CA ARG A 47 8.65 11.06 -12.61
C ARG A 47 7.64 10.72 -13.70
N LEU A 48 6.48 10.17 -13.32
CA LEU A 48 5.36 9.93 -14.24
C LEU A 48 4.81 11.24 -14.80
N ARG A 49 4.66 12.26 -13.96
CA ARG A 49 4.20 13.60 -14.40
C ARG A 49 5.13 14.20 -15.46
N ARG A 50 6.45 14.08 -15.27
CA ARG A 50 7.46 14.51 -16.27
C ARG A 50 7.38 13.71 -17.58
N ALA A 51 6.94 12.45 -17.51
CA ALA A 51 6.69 11.62 -18.68
C ALA A 51 5.33 11.89 -19.35
N GLY A 52 4.55 12.87 -18.85
CA GLY A 52 3.27 13.27 -19.42
C GLY A 52 2.04 12.61 -18.78
N ILE A 53 2.22 11.79 -17.75
CA ILE A 53 1.11 11.16 -17.01
C ILE A 53 0.80 11.98 -15.76
N ARG A 54 -0.26 12.79 -15.81
CA ARG A 54 -0.73 13.59 -14.66
C ARG A 54 -1.75 12.83 -13.82
N SER A 55 -1.87 13.19 -12.55
CA SER A 55 -2.96 12.73 -11.69
C SER A 55 -4.10 13.74 -11.67
N VAL A 56 -5.33 13.25 -11.59
CA VAL A 56 -6.56 14.03 -11.37
C VAL A 56 -7.27 13.49 -10.13
N GLU A 57 -7.93 14.34 -9.38
CA GLU A 57 -8.67 13.91 -8.18
C GLU A 57 -10.07 13.42 -8.53
N THR A 58 -10.67 13.97 -9.57
CA THR A 58 -12.03 13.64 -10.01
C THR A 58 -12.12 13.39 -11.52
N LEU A 59 -13.16 12.69 -11.95
CA LEU A 59 -13.43 12.47 -13.37
C LEU A 59 -13.80 13.77 -14.12
N ASP A 60 -14.17 14.84 -13.41
CA ASP A 60 -14.50 16.13 -14.02
C ASP A 60 -13.27 16.88 -14.54
N GLU A 61 -12.08 16.51 -14.07
CA GLU A 61 -10.80 17.05 -14.53
C GLU A 61 -10.24 16.34 -15.78
N VAL A 62 -10.90 15.24 -16.19
CA VAL A 62 -10.51 14.48 -17.39
C VAL A 62 -10.94 15.23 -18.62
N LYS A 63 -9.99 15.51 -19.52
CA LYS A 63 -10.24 16.23 -20.78
C LYS A 63 -10.76 15.30 -21.86
N PRO A 64 -11.50 15.82 -22.85
CA PRO A 64 -11.89 15.03 -24.02
C PRO A 64 -10.70 14.36 -24.71
N GLY A 65 -10.82 13.06 -24.96
CA GLY A 65 -9.78 12.25 -25.58
C GLY A 65 -8.73 11.66 -24.62
N GLU A 66 -8.76 12.01 -23.33
CA GLU A 66 -7.91 11.37 -22.34
C GLU A 66 -8.45 10.01 -21.90
N THR A 67 -7.55 9.10 -21.59
CA THR A 67 -7.83 7.78 -21.00
C THR A 67 -7.58 7.85 -19.51
N VAL A 68 -8.48 7.31 -18.70
CA VAL A 68 -8.30 7.21 -17.24
C VAL A 68 -7.61 5.91 -16.87
N MET A 69 -6.50 6.00 -16.17
CA MET A 69 -5.84 4.84 -15.57
C MET A 69 -6.28 4.67 -14.11
N ILE A 70 -6.87 3.53 -13.81
CA ILE A 70 -7.20 3.15 -12.43
C ILE A 70 -5.92 2.72 -11.72
N ARG A 71 -5.68 3.30 -10.54
CA ARG A 71 -4.50 3.02 -9.69
C ARG A 71 -4.47 1.58 -9.15
N SER A 72 -3.31 1.15 -8.63
CA SER A 72 -3.12 -0.21 -8.08
C SER A 72 -4.07 -0.59 -6.94
N HIS A 73 -4.60 0.39 -6.22
CA HIS A 73 -5.55 0.23 -5.11
C HIS A 73 -6.98 -0.12 -5.55
N GLY A 74 -7.25 -0.03 -6.86
CA GLY A 74 -8.60 -0.14 -7.38
C GLY A 74 -9.49 1.06 -7.06
N VAL A 75 -10.72 0.99 -7.50
CA VAL A 75 -11.78 1.99 -7.27
C VAL A 75 -13.12 1.28 -7.08
N THR A 76 -14.14 2.04 -6.70
CA THR A 76 -15.50 1.53 -6.56
C THR A 76 -16.12 1.25 -7.94
N PRO A 77 -17.15 0.38 -8.04
CA PRO A 77 -17.88 0.12 -9.29
C PRO A 77 -18.48 1.39 -9.92
N ASP A 78 -18.77 2.39 -9.10
CA ASP A 78 -19.36 3.65 -9.56
C ASP A 78 -18.41 4.41 -10.48
N VAL A 79 -17.12 4.40 -10.21
CA VAL A 79 -16.11 5.03 -11.08
C VAL A 79 -16.15 4.43 -12.49
N TYR A 80 -16.26 3.10 -12.59
CA TYR A 80 -16.34 2.44 -13.90
C TYR A 80 -17.63 2.82 -14.63
N ARG A 81 -18.79 2.86 -13.93
CA ARG A 81 -20.06 3.30 -14.51
C ARG A 81 -20.02 4.74 -15.01
N GLN A 82 -19.38 5.63 -14.24
CA GLN A 82 -19.22 7.03 -14.64
C GLN A 82 -18.31 7.17 -15.88
N CYS A 83 -17.21 6.43 -15.93
CA CYS A 83 -16.36 6.41 -17.13
C CYS A 83 -17.12 5.92 -18.35
N GLU A 84 -17.87 4.83 -18.25
CA GLU A 84 -18.71 4.27 -19.31
C GLU A 84 -19.76 5.27 -19.79
N ALA A 85 -20.53 5.87 -18.86
CA ALA A 85 -21.56 6.86 -19.16
C ALA A 85 -21.01 8.13 -19.85
N ARG A 86 -19.77 8.49 -19.59
CA ARG A 86 -19.09 9.65 -20.19
C ARG A 86 -18.26 9.30 -21.42
N GLY A 87 -18.21 8.03 -21.84
CA GLY A 87 -17.38 7.56 -22.95
C GLY A 87 -15.88 7.71 -22.70
N ILE A 88 -15.43 7.71 -21.43
CA ILE A 88 -14.02 7.81 -21.06
C ILE A 88 -13.37 6.43 -21.11
N PRO A 89 -12.35 6.21 -21.98
CA PRO A 89 -11.62 4.95 -21.99
C PRO A 89 -10.91 4.69 -20.67
N VAL A 90 -10.86 3.42 -20.24
CA VAL A 90 -10.23 3.02 -18.97
C VAL A 90 -9.09 2.03 -19.20
N ILE A 91 -7.95 2.31 -18.58
CA ILE A 91 -6.86 1.35 -18.40
C ILE A 91 -6.86 0.92 -16.93
N ASP A 92 -7.25 -0.33 -16.67
CA ASP A 92 -7.29 -0.83 -15.30
C ASP A 92 -5.90 -1.35 -14.87
N ALA A 93 -5.27 -0.62 -13.94
CA ALA A 93 -4.02 -1.03 -13.30
C ALA A 93 -4.23 -1.59 -11.87
N THR A 94 -5.47 -1.86 -11.48
CA THR A 94 -5.79 -2.50 -10.18
C THR A 94 -4.92 -3.74 -9.97
N CYS A 95 -4.29 -3.85 -8.81
CA CYS A 95 -3.53 -5.03 -8.45
C CYS A 95 -4.42 -6.28 -8.49
N PRO A 96 -4.00 -7.41 -9.09
CA PRO A 96 -4.80 -8.63 -9.14
C PRO A 96 -5.25 -9.14 -7.76
N HIS A 97 -4.43 -8.96 -6.73
CA HIS A 97 -4.81 -9.30 -5.34
C HIS A 97 -5.98 -8.44 -4.86
N VAL A 98 -5.96 -7.13 -5.14
CA VAL A 98 -7.06 -6.21 -4.78
C VAL A 98 -8.31 -6.54 -5.61
N ALA A 99 -8.17 -6.77 -6.91
CA ALA A 99 -9.29 -7.17 -7.77
C ALA A 99 -9.96 -8.46 -7.29
N HIS A 100 -9.16 -9.42 -6.80
CA HIS A 100 -9.71 -10.64 -6.19
C HIS A 100 -10.54 -10.34 -4.92
N ILE A 101 -10.08 -9.40 -4.07
CA ILE A 101 -10.85 -9.00 -2.88
C ILE A 101 -12.16 -8.33 -3.29
N HIS A 102 -12.15 -7.48 -4.32
CA HIS A 102 -13.37 -6.87 -4.86
C HIS A 102 -14.39 -7.93 -5.30
N GLN A 103 -13.94 -8.95 -6.04
CA GLN A 103 -14.80 -10.05 -6.47
C GLN A 103 -15.35 -10.86 -5.30
N LEU A 104 -14.49 -11.19 -4.33
CA LEU A 104 -14.86 -11.94 -3.13
C LEU A 104 -15.94 -11.21 -2.32
N VAL A 105 -15.70 -9.92 -2.05
CA VAL A 105 -16.64 -9.07 -1.30
C VAL A 105 -17.97 -8.95 -2.04
N ARG A 106 -17.95 -8.70 -3.36
CA ARG A 106 -19.14 -8.60 -4.19
C ARG A 106 -19.96 -9.89 -4.16
N GLN A 107 -19.29 -11.04 -4.37
CA GLN A 107 -19.96 -12.36 -4.40
C GLN A 107 -20.57 -12.71 -3.05
N TYR A 108 -19.81 -12.54 -1.96
CA TYR A 108 -20.30 -12.86 -0.63
C TYR A 108 -21.51 -12.00 -0.22
N SER A 109 -21.46 -10.71 -0.53
CA SER A 109 -22.52 -9.76 -0.16
C SER A 109 -23.66 -9.65 -1.18
N GLU A 110 -23.71 -10.54 -2.17
CA GLU A 110 -24.70 -10.45 -3.27
C GLU A 110 -26.16 -10.45 -2.76
N HIS A 111 -26.41 -11.16 -1.68
CA HIS A 111 -27.74 -11.25 -1.04
C HIS A 111 -27.87 -10.34 0.20
N GLY A 112 -26.99 -9.36 0.36
CA GLY A 112 -27.04 -8.39 1.46
C GLY A 112 -26.27 -8.80 2.72
N ASP A 113 -25.51 -9.89 2.68
CA ASP A 113 -24.67 -10.31 3.79
C ASP A 113 -23.60 -9.24 4.11
N ALA A 114 -23.31 -9.08 5.39
CA ALA A 114 -22.39 -8.04 5.87
C ALA A 114 -20.92 -8.37 5.58
N VAL A 115 -20.12 -7.32 5.40
CA VAL A 115 -18.67 -7.42 5.19
C VAL A 115 -17.94 -6.63 6.27
N VAL A 116 -16.95 -7.24 6.89
CA VAL A 116 -16.01 -6.59 7.80
C VAL A 116 -14.68 -6.44 7.07
N ILE A 117 -14.16 -5.22 7.02
CA ILE A 117 -12.87 -4.88 6.42
C ILE A 117 -11.93 -4.46 7.54
N VAL A 118 -10.87 -5.22 7.78
CA VAL A 118 -9.83 -4.83 8.74
C VAL A 118 -8.84 -3.93 8.02
N GLY A 119 -8.88 -2.62 8.32
CA GLY A 119 -8.07 -1.63 7.61
C GLY A 119 -8.39 -0.19 8.03
N GLU A 120 -7.76 0.75 7.34
CA GLU A 120 -7.90 2.19 7.56
C GLU A 120 -9.03 2.75 6.68
N ALA A 121 -10.04 3.38 7.29
CA ALA A 121 -11.27 3.79 6.59
C ALA A 121 -11.03 4.71 5.39
N ASP A 122 -10.09 5.65 5.52
CA ASP A 122 -9.78 6.63 4.48
C ASP A 122 -8.77 6.12 3.44
N HIS A 123 -8.25 4.89 3.62
CA HIS A 123 -7.29 4.34 2.67
C HIS A 123 -7.99 4.00 1.34
N PRO A 124 -7.43 4.41 0.18
CA PRO A 124 -8.04 4.19 -1.13
C PRO A 124 -8.43 2.75 -1.45
N GLU A 125 -7.62 1.78 -1.00
CA GLU A 125 -7.91 0.36 -1.17
C GLU A 125 -9.16 -0.06 -0.37
N VAL A 126 -9.28 0.42 0.88
CA VAL A 126 -10.42 0.09 1.75
C VAL A 126 -11.70 0.72 1.23
N VAL A 127 -11.63 1.98 0.77
CA VAL A 127 -12.75 2.66 0.09
C VAL A 127 -13.18 1.88 -1.16
N GLY A 128 -12.21 1.44 -1.96
CA GLY A 128 -12.46 0.59 -3.13
C GLY A 128 -13.18 -0.69 -2.74
N ILE A 129 -12.63 -1.48 -1.81
CA ILE A 129 -13.21 -2.76 -1.32
C ILE A 129 -14.63 -2.54 -0.80
N ALA A 130 -14.84 -1.52 0.05
CA ALA A 130 -16.15 -1.21 0.62
C ALA A 130 -17.21 -0.91 -0.45
N GLY A 131 -16.82 -0.20 -1.51
CA GLY A 131 -17.73 0.12 -2.61
C GLY A 131 -18.19 -1.08 -3.45
N TRP A 132 -17.51 -2.23 -3.38
CA TRP A 132 -17.93 -3.48 -4.04
C TRP A 132 -18.92 -4.29 -3.22
N ALA A 133 -19.06 -3.99 -1.91
CA ALA A 133 -20.05 -4.67 -1.08
C ALA A 133 -21.49 -4.25 -1.44
N ARG A 134 -22.44 -5.19 -1.37
CA ARG A 134 -23.87 -4.96 -1.54
C ARG A 134 -24.64 -4.98 -0.22
N GLY A 135 -24.01 -5.48 0.85
CA GLY A 135 -24.52 -5.50 2.21
C GLY A 135 -23.92 -4.39 3.08
N ARG A 136 -24.20 -4.45 4.39
CA ARG A 136 -23.59 -3.53 5.38
C ARG A 136 -22.08 -3.75 5.44
N VAL A 137 -21.33 -2.64 5.55
CA VAL A 137 -19.87 -2.67 5.67
C VAL A 137 -19.47 -2.14 7.03
N PHE A 138 -18.56 -2.86 7.69
CA PHE A 138 -17.90 -2.47 8.94
C PHE A 138 -16.40 -2.33 8.64
N ILE A 139 -15.84 -1.15 8.87
CA ILE A 139 -14.40 -0.93 8.73
C ILE A 139 -13.82 -0.84 10.13
N LEU A 140 -12.94 -1.77 10.46
CA LEU A 140 -12.39 -1.94 11.81
C LEU A 140 -10.87 -1.83 11.75
N PRO A 141 -10.28 -0.73 12.22
CA PRO A 141 -8.82 -0.54 12.17
C PRO A 141 -8.08 -1.38 13.22
N ASP A 142 -8.72 -1.76 14.31
CA ASP A 142 -8.12 -2.50 15.42
C ASP A 142 -9.16 -3.27 16.26
N ALA A 143 -8.68 -4.01 17.27
CA ALA A 143 -9.50 -4.79 18.16
C ALA A 143 -10.42 -3.93 19.04
N GLN A 144 -10.01 -2.71 19.40
CA GLN A 144 -10.84 -1.81 20.22
C GLN A 144 -12.08 -1.37 19.42
N ALA A 145 -11.90 -0.98 18.17
CA ALA A 145 -13.01 -0.67 17.27
C ALA A 145 -13.95 -1.88 17.09
N ALA A 146 -13.38 -3.10 17.01
CA ALA A 146 -14.18 -4.33 16.91
C ALA A 146 -14.99 -4.61 18.17
N GLU A 147 -14.45 -4.31 19.36
CA GLU A 147 -15.19 -4.47 20.64
C GLU A 147 -16.36 -3.48 20.77
N GLN A 148 -16.20 -2.27 20.20
CA GLN A 148 -17.21 -1.21 20.30
C GLN A 148 -18.29 -1.26 19.20
N ALA A 149 -18.03 -1.96 18.10
CA ALA A 149 -18.94 -2.01 16.98
C ALA A 149 -20.20 -2.84 17.26
N GLU A 150 -21.33 -2.43 16.67
CA GLU A 150 -22.56 -3.25 16.62
C GLU A 150 -22.45 -4.26 15.48
N LEU A 151 -21.80 -5.39 15.76
CA LEU A 151 -21.49 -6.42 14.78
C LEU A 151 -22.74 -7.23 14.34
N PRO A 152 -22.75 -7.72 13.10
CA PRO A 152 -23.84 -8.53 12.57
C PRO A 152 -23.77 -9.98 13.08
N GLN A 153 -24.85 -10.75 12.89
CA GLN A 153 -24.87 -12.18 13.18
C GLN A 153 -24.07 -13.02 12.17
N LYS A 154 -23.96 -12.53 10.93
CA LYS A 154 -23.24 -13.17 9.82
C LYS A 154 -22.41 -12.16 9.06
N ALA A 155 -21.15 -12.48 8.80
CA ALA A 155 -20.25 -11.60 8.04
C ALA A 155 -19.11 -12.35 7.35
N LEU A 156 -18.63 -11.77 6.25
CA LEU A 156 -17.31 -12.04 5.70
C LEU A 156 -16.30 -11.07 6.34
N VAL A 157 -15.17 -11.55 6.84
CA VAL A 157 -14.04 -10.70 7.19
C VAL A 157 -12.93 -10.80 6.14
N VAL A 158 -12.45 -9.62 5.69
CA VAL A 158 -11.31 -9.44 4.80
C VAL A 158 -10.35 -8.40 5.40
N ALA A 159 -9.11 -8.36 4.90
CA ALA A 159 -8.10 -7.41 5.32
C ALA A 159 -7.70 -6.47 4.19
N GLN A 160 -7.38 -5.23 4.50
CA GLN A 160 -6.54 -4.37 3.67
C GLN A 160 -5.21 -5.11 3.41
N THR A 161 -4.74 -5.14 2.14
CA THR A 161 -3.59 -5.98 1.75
C THR A 161 -2.29 -5.63 2.47
N THR A 162 -2.19 -4.43 3.03
CA THR A 162 -1.00 -3.90 3.72
C THR A 162 -1.08 -3.92 5.23
N ILE A 163 -2.18 -4.44 5.82
CA ILE A 163 -2.34 -4.50 7.28
C ILE A 163 -1.27 -5.43 7.91
N ARG A 164 -0.89 -5.17 9.15
CA ARG A 164 -0.02 -6.06 9.91
C ARG A 164 -0.79 -7.32 10.33
N ARG A 165 -0.12 -8.46 10.28
CA ARG A 165 -0.71 -9.75 10.62
C ARG A 165 -1.23 -9.79 12.06
N ASP A 166 -0.46 -9.32 13.03
CA ASP A 166 -0.84 -9.28 14.43
C ASP A 166 -2.09 -8.40 14.68
N ARG A 167 -2.19 -7.26 13.96
CA ARG A 167 -3.37 -6.39 14.03
C ARG A 167 -4.62 -7.09 13.48
N PHE A 168 -4.49 -7.76 12.33
CA PHE A 168 -5.59 -8.56 11.77
C PHE A 168 -6.02 -9.67 12.73
N ASP A 169 -5.07 -10.43 13.29
CA ASP A 169 -5.37 -11.54 14.18
C ASP A 169 -6.03 -11.06 15.47
N SER A 170 -5.66 -9.89 16.02
CA SER A 170 -6.31 -9.32 17.19
C SER A 170 -7.78 -8.94 16.94
N VAL A 171 -8.08 -8.34 15.80
CA VAL A 171 -9.46 -8.06 15.36
C VAL A 171 -10.23 -9.36 15.17
N LEU A 172 -9.62 -10.34 14.49
CA LEU A 172 -10.24 -11.63 14.22
C LEU A 172 -10.63 -12.39 15.51
N GLN A 173 -9.81 -12.31 16.57
CA GLN A 173 -10.16 -12.88 17.89
C GLN A 173 -11.44 -12.27 18.47
N VAL A 174 -11.64 -10.96 18.31
CA VAL A 174 -12.87 -10.28 18.74
C VAL A 174 -14.06 -10.76 17.89
N LEU A 175 -13.89 -10.78 16.56
CA LEU A 175 -14.95 -11.18 15.63
C LEU A 175 -15.41 -12.62 15.88
N ARG A 176 -14.51 -13.56 16.13
CA ARG A 176 -14.83 -14.97 16.44
C ARG A 176 -15.71 -15.14 17.67
N ARG A 177 -15.61 -14.22 18.63
CA ARG A 177 -16.45 -14.25 19.85
C ARG A 177 -17.81 -13.60 19.65
N ARG A 178 -17.89 -12.61 18.72
CA ARG A 178 -19.02 -11.70 18.61
C ARG A 178 -19.87 -11.89 17.35
N VAL A 179 -19.36 -12.59 16.33
CA VAL A 179 -20.07 -12.89 15.07
C VAL A 179 -20.24 -14.40 14.96
N PRO A 180 -21.46 -14.94 15.20
CA PRO A 180 -21.72 -16.39 15.21
C PRO A 180 -21.44 -17.10 13.89
N ASP A 181 -21.78 -16.48 12.76
CA ASP A 181 -21.52 -17.02 11.39
C ASP A 181 -20.46 -16.16 10.70
N LEU A 182 -19.18 -16.38 11.05
CA LEU A 182 -18.03 -15.62 10.53
C LEU A 182 -17.34 -16.42 9.42
N THR A 183 -17.35 -15.89 8.22
CA THR A 183 -16.52 -16.37 7.10
C THR A 183 -15.19 -15.63 7.07
N GLU A 184 -14.09 -16.33 7.29
CA GLU A 184 -12.77 -15.71 7.36
C GLU A 184 -12.03 -15.82 6.02
N ARG A 185 -11.46 -14.69 5.54
CA ARG A 185 -10.55 -14.66 4.39
C ARG A 185 -9.36 -13.78 4.70
N ILE A 186 -8.18 -14.39 4.78
CA ILE A 186 -6.92 -13.68 5.02
C ILE A 186 -6.46 -13.12 3.68
N THR A 187 -6.71 -11.83 3.44
CA THR A 187 -6.39 -11.15 2.18
C THR A 187 -5.13 -10.27 2.27
N ILE A 188 -4.34 -10.41 3.34
CA ILE A 188 -3.02 -9.79 3.45
C ILE A 188 -2.14 -10.31 2.32
N CYS A 189 -1.54 -9.40 1.55
CA CYS A 189 -0.72 -9.78 0.40
C CYS A 189 0.55 -10.53 0.83
N ALA A 190 0.92 -11.60 0.14
CA ALA A 190 2.15 -12.34 0.41
C ALA A 190 3.40 -11.45 0.36
N ALA A 191 3.45 -10.49 -0.59
CA ALA A 191 4.53 -9.52 -0.67
C ALA A 191 4.59 -8.59 0.56
N THR A 192 3.46 -8.28 1.21
CA THR A 192 3.42 -7.56 2.47
C THR A 192 3.96 -8.41 3.60
N SER A 193 3.49 -9.65 3.72
CA SER A 193 3.95 -10.59 4.76
C SER A 193 5.45 -10.84 4.68
N GLN A 194 5.99 -11.08 3.48
CA GLN A 194 7.42 -11.28 3.26
C GLN A 194 8.24 -10.07 3.70
N ARG A 195 7.81 -8.83 3.34
CA ARG A 195 8.49 -7.60 3.76
C ARG A 195 8.46 -7.40 5.26
N GLN A 196 7.33 -7.67 5.90
CA GLN A 196 7.20 -7.53 7.36
C GLN A 196 8.09 -8.54 8.10
N GLN A 197 8.12 -9.79 7.66
CA GLN A 197 9.00 -10.84 8.22
C GLN A 197 10.48 -10.51 8.04
N GLU A 198 10.86 -10.06 6.83
CA GLU A 198 12.23 -9.63 6.56
C GLU A 198 12.62 -8.40 7.41
N ALA A 199 11.76 -7.39 7.50
CA ALA A 199 11.98 -6.21 8.33
C ALA A 199 12.12 -6.57 9.82
N GLU A 200 11.32 -7.50 10.32
CA GLU A 200 11.43 -8.02 11.68
C GLU A 200 12.77 -8.72 11.92
N LYS A 201 13.21 -9.56 10.97
CA LYS A 201 14.52 -10.22 11.06
C LYS A 201 15.66 -9.22 11.04
N LEU A 202 15.69 -8.33 10.03
CA LEU A 202 16.76 -7.35 9.87
C LEU A 202 16.86 -6.42 11.07
N SER A 203 15.72 -5.96 11.61
CA SER A 203 15.69 -5.07 12.78
C SER A 203 16.17 -5.75 14.07
N GLY A 204 16.07 -7.08 14.17
CA GLY A 204 16.66 -7.83 15.29
C GLY A 204 18.18 -7.99 15.19
N GLU A 205 18.77 -7.77 14.02
CA GLU A 205 20.20 -7.95 13.76
C GLU A 205 20.94 -6.60 13.56
N ALA A 206 20.21 -5.52 13.26
CA ALA A 206 20.78 -4.21 12.96
C ALA A 206 20.86 -3.30 14.19
N ASP A 207 21.86 -2.41 14.21
CA ASP A 207 21.98 -1.35 15.18
C ASP A 207 21.21 -0.09 14.72
N VAL A 208 21.04 0.06 13.39
CA VAL A 208 20.23 1.11 12.75
C VAL A 208 19.40 0.54 11.62
N MET A 209 18.10 0.85 11.61
CA MET A 209 17.18 0.50 10.54
C MET A 209 16.75 1.72 9.73
N VAL A 210 16.87 1.64 8.41
CA VAL A 210 16.38 2.67 7.49
C VAL A 210 15.25 2.10 6.66
N VAL A 211 14.07 2.68 6.81
CA VAL A 211 12.88 2.34 6.02
C VAL A 211 12.71 3.41 4.95
N VAL A 212 12.90 3.02 3.68
CA VAL A 212 12.81 3.95 2.55
C VAL A 212 11.41 3.93 1.94
N GLY A 213 10.80 5.10 1.76
CA GLY A 213 9.51 5.22 1.07
C GLY A 213 8.65 6.38 1.50
N GLY A 214 7.54 6.56 0.81
CA GLY A 214 6.63 7.67 1.02
C GLY A 214 6.03 7.71 2.44
N ARG A 215 6.03 8.89 3.04
CA ARG A 215 5.44 9.11 4.39
C ARG A 215 3.95 8.81 4.43
N ASN A 216 3.26 8.98 3.32
CA ASN A 216 1.82 8.71 3.16
C ASN A 216 1.52 7.26 2.73
N SER A 217 2.53 6.39 2.66
CA SER A 217 2.35 4.98 2.32
C SER A 217 2.04 4.15 3.56
N SER A 218 0.82 3.60 3.64
CA SER A 218 0.39 2.71 4.72
C SER A 218 1.36 1.53 4.91
N ASN A 219 1.82 0.90 3.80
CA ASN A 219 2.80 -0.17 3.88
C ASN A 219 4.14 0.29 4.47
N THR A 220 4.63 1.48 4.10
CA THR A 220 5.90 2.02 4.60
C THR A 220 5.81 2.34 6.10
N GLN A 221 4.72 2.93 6.55
CA GLN A 221 4.49 3.21 7.98
C GLN A 221 4.46 1.93 8.80
N LYS A 222 3.78 0.89 8.31
CA LYS A 222 3.70 -0.41 9.00
C LYS A 222 5.03 -1.15 9.04
N LEU A 223 5.89 -0.98 8.02
CA LEU A 223 7.27 -1.47 8.08
C LEU A 223 8.09 -0.75 9.14
N LEU A 224 7.97 0.58 9.23
CA LEU A 224 8.63 1.36 10.28
C LEU A 224 8.17 0.93 11.68
N GLU A 225 6.87 0.75 11.89
CA GLU A 225 6.32 0.23 13.13
C GLU A 225 6.94 -1.14 13.48
N THR A 226 7.03 -2.04 12.51
CA THR A 226 7.62 -3.38 12.69
C THR A 226 9.10 -3.28 13.07
N CYS A 227 9.87 -2.42 12.40
CA CYS A 227 11.29 -2.23 12.71
C CYS A 227 11.49 -1.67 14.13
N ARG A 228 10.68 -0.70 14.55
CA ARG A 228 10.77 -0.07 15.88
C ARG A 228 10.52 -1.02 17.04
N LEU A 229 9.82 -2.13 16.80
CA LEU A 229 9.63 -3.17 17.85
C LEU A 229 10.94 -3.86 18.25
N ARG A 230 11.96 -3.85 17.40
CA ARG A 230 13.22 -4.59 17.57
C ARG A 230 14.47 -3.70 17.53
N CYS A 231 14.40 -2.55 16.85
CA CYS A 231 15.50 -1.61 16.67
C CYS A 231 15.00 -0.20 17.00
N GLU A 232 15.42 0.35 18.12
CA GLU A 232 15.02 1.70 18.55
C GLU A 232 15.47 2.77 17.54
N ARG A 233 16.68 2.61 16.98
CA ARG A 233 17.25 3.52 15.95
C ARG A 233 16.67 3.21 14.57
N SER A 234 15.33 3.23 14.44
CA SER A 234 14.63 3.04 13.16
C SER A 234 14.12 4.37 12.63
N VAL A 235 14.55 4.73 11.42
CA VAL A 235 14.19 6.00 10.76
C VAL A 235 13.43 5.76 9.45
N LEU A 236 12.50 6.67 9.14
CA LEU A 236 11.84 6.75 7.85
C LEU A 236 12.52 7.81 6.99
N VAL A 237 12.92 7.41 5.78
CA VAL A 237 13.59 8.25 4.79
C VAL A 237 12.77 8.25 3.51
N GLU A 238 12.30 9.40 3.07
CA GLU A 238 11.53 9.53 1.83
C GLU A 238 12.43 9.91 0.65
N THR A 239 13.50 10.70 0.91
CA THR A 239 14.50 11.10 -0.09
C THR A 239 15.93 10.98 0.49
N PRO A 240 16.99 11.00 -0.34
CA PRO A 240 18.36 10.99 0.15
C PRO A 240 18.70 12.15 1.10
N GLU A 241 18.02 13.30 0.95
CA GLU A 241 18.19 14.50 1.78
C GLU A 241 17.66 14.30 3.20
N ASP A 242 16.74 13.37 3.40
CA ASP A 242 16.20 13.01 4.72
C ASP A 242 17.16 12.16 5.56
N VAL A 243 18.25 11.65 4.95
CA VAL A 243 19.23 10.83 5.67
C VAL A 243 20.00 11.69 6.66
N PRO A 244 19.86 11.45 7.99
CA PRO A 244 20.61 12.23 8.97
C PRO A 244 22.12 12.10 8.74
N PRO A 245 22.91 13.19 8.81
CA PRO A 245 24.36 13.10 8.65
C PRO A 245 25.02 12.19 9.70
N ASP A 246 24.40 12.08 10.87
CA ASP A 246 24.83 11.30 12.03
C ASP A 246 24.05 9.99 12.22
N LEU A 247 23.48 9.47 11.15
CA LEU A 247 22.63 8.28 11.17
C LEU A 247 23.31 7.06 11.80
N ALA A 248 24.58 6.82 11.47
CA ALA A 248 25.30 5.61 11.87
C ALA A 248 26.77 5.91 12.22
N GLU A 249 27.34 5.11 13.12
CA GLU A 249 28.74 5.12 13.50
C GLU A 249 29.55 4.11 12.67
N ALA A 250 30.91 4.18 12.79
CA ALA A 250 31.81 3.35 11.98
C ALA A 250 31.60 1.85 12.14
N ASP A 251 31.20 1.40 13.31
CA ASP A 251 31.03 -0.01 13.65
C ASP A 251 29.56 -0.49 13.58
N ASP A 252 28.63 0.43 13.29
CA ASP A 252 27.20 0.09 13.22
C ASP A 252 26.88 -0.89 12.06
N ARG A 253 25.95 -1.80 12.35
CA ARG A 253 25.26 -2.63 11.36
C ARG A 253 24.01 -1.86 10.93
N VAL A 254 24.03 -1.33 9.73
CA VAL A 254 22.92 -0.59 9.14
C VAL A 254 22.14 -1.52 8.22
N ALA A 255 20.82 -1.62 8.39
CA ALA A 255 19.99 -2.34 7.45
C ALA A 255 18.95 -1.43 6.80
N LEU A 256 18.75 -1.59 5.49
CA LEU A 256 17.76 -0.89 4.69
C LEU A 256 16.63 -1.83 4.29
N THR A 257 15.41 -1.38 4.46
CA THR A 257 14.23 -1.95 3.81
C THR A 257 13.46 -0.85 3.07
N ALA A 258 12.53 -1.22 2.21
CA ALA A 258 11.76 -0.24 1.46
C ALA A 258 10.30 -0.64 1.31
N GLY A 259 9.44 0.36 1.28
CA GLY A 259 8.02 0.20 1.03
C GLY A 259 7.72 -0.41 -0.34
N ALA A 260 6.57 -1.07 -0.46
CA ALA A 260 6.10 -1.72 -1.70
C ALA A 260 5.91 -0.74 -2.89
N SER A 261 5.85 0.56 -2.62
CA SER A 261 5.75 1.64 -3.61
C SER A 261 7.06 2.41 -3.81
N THR A 262 8.18 1.93 -3.28
CA THR A 262 9.49 2.58 -3.40
C THR A 262 10.23 2.04 -4.63
N PRO A 263 10.63 2.90 -5.59
CA PRO A 263 11.41 2.47 -6.73
C PRO A 263 12.85 2.13 -6.34
N LEU A 264 13.46 1.19 -7.05
CA LEU A 264 14.84 0.74 -6.76
C LEU A 264 15.86 1.88 -6.89
N TRP A 265 15.70 2.76 -7.88
CA TRP A 265 16.61 3.91 -8.06
C TRP A 265 16.65 4.84 -6.84
N LEU A 266 15.53 5.01 -6.14
CA LEU A 266 15.46 5.83 -4.93
C LEU A 266 16.16 5.14 -3.76
N LEU A 267 15.97 3.82 -3.63
CA LEU A 267 16.66 3.02 -2.62
C LEU A 267 18.19 3.08 -2.80
N GLU A 268 18.66 3.00 -4.06
CA GLU A 268 20.08 3.12 -4.40
C GLU A 268 20.64 4.51 -4.08
N GLN A 269 19.89 5.58 -4.32
CA GLN A 269 20.30 6.94 -3.97
C GLN A 269 20.40 7.13 -2.44
N VAL A 270 19.43 6.60 -1.69
CA VAL A 270 19.48 6.64 -0.21
C VAL A 270 20.68 5.84 0.30
N ARG A 271 20.92 4.66 -0.25
CA ARG A 271 22.10 3.85 0.05
C ARG A 271 23.40 4.64 -0.16
N ALA A 272 23.54 5.24 -1.35
CA ALA A 272 24.74 6.03 -1.69
C ALA A 272 24.95 7.20 -0.71
N ARG A 273 23.88 7.88 -0.30
CA ARG A 273 23.97 8.95 0.70
C ARG A 273 24.44 8.45 2.07
N ILE A 274 23.96 7.29 2.52
CA ILE A 274 24.41 6.69 3.79
C ILE A 274 25.91 6.34 3.71
N GLU A 275 26.36 5.74 2.60
CA GLU A 275 27.76 5.38 2.38
C GLU A 275 28.67 6.63 2.28
N GLU A 276 28.18 7.73 1.69
CA GLU A 276 28.90 9.03 1.63
C GLU A 276 29.07 9.64 3.01
N ASN A 277 27.98 9.72 3.80
CA ASN A 277 28.03 10.25 5.16
C ASN A 277 29.00 9.47 6.06
N ALA A 278 29.10 8.15 5.88
CA ALA A 278 30.01 7.31 6.64
C ALA A 278 31.51 7.51 6.26
N LYS A 279 31.82 7.99 5.05
CA LYS A 279 33.21 8.26 4.60
C LYS A 279 33.71 9.62 5.05
N THR A 280 32.83 10.55 5.33
CA THR A 280 33.16 11.93 5.73
C THR A 280 33.38 12.10 7.24
N ARG A 281 33.20 11.03 7.99
CA ARG A 281 33.49 10.92 9.42
C ARG A 281 34.76 10.13 9.68
#